data_55760afb1b4d9bc2c07e307aedc5c0b6
#
_entry.id   55760afb1b4d9bc2c07e307aedc5c0b6
#
_cell.length_a   1.000
_cell.length_b   1.000
_cell.length_c   1.000
_cell.angle_alpha   90.00
_cell.angle_beta   90.00
_cell.angle_gamma   90.00
#
_symmetry.space_group_name_H-M   'P 1'
#
loop_
_entity.id
_entity.type
_entity.pdbx_description
1 polymer ?
#
loop_
_entity_poly.entity_id
_entity_poly.type
_entity_poly.pdbx_seq_one_letter_code
_entity_poly.pdbx_strand_id
1 'polypeptide(L)'
;MKFKYKNLILAAARLLAVCALLSGCDGSGAETTAPEMLETVPETTPETQAPAPSEYNIVSGKEGFFKIVRPEELDSTHIAVTTAVEIRKFIKERTGVSLGLGDDWIMPGTEHDPEAFEILVGPTDYKESLEVMSSISYGDYAIRAVGNKIVIFSYTDVGYEEALQKFSTIIRGGIDNSGGNMSLTLAAEKLNVVGTVEKMTASLPLYHDGKLTAVANAGDGAYCIVISDTTEAAYNSYLSALAADGYKTHCTNELAENLFATLYTSEYTVNAGFYKNSDEVRIVIEPFSEDTLPLAKTEIKSVTTPLLTMIGLDNLVSGEYQNNGLCLIYRLEDGSFVIVDGGHSEDATVSATDIINTIREQSKDYAKSDSEIRIAAWIITHPHSDHFGTFVKAYSQFTKFKVERVFANFWDEATFEGFKSAKDTFAPGKYTTYSQTPTIAAKLGAKYIVPHVGQVWWIGGTKFEFLYTLESFLPRTTPTFNTCSLIFRTVTTDKSGKDYTVMVTGDGTGYTMQIIADTFGKALKCDVVQLAHHGSITSGNSGGTQKAYELMKPSVLLWPVGDQHYSTVKEYTYNHVLYDSRNPNFAELYIAGWQGNTVTISLPYTLGTADRKVVVEP
;
A
#
# COMPACT_ATOMS: atom_id res chain seq x y z
N MET A 1 -4.23 32.97 8.76
CA MET A 1 -4.71 33.12 7.38
C MET A 1 -5.91 32.21 7.21
N LYS A 2 -7.10 32.79 7.14
CA LYS A 2 -8.37 32.05 6.97
C LYS A 2 -8.53 31.74 5.49
N PHE A 3 -8.50 30.48 5.09
CA PHE A 3 -8.92 30.06 3.76
C PHE A 3 -10.21 29.23 3.85
N LYS A 4 -11.13 29.58 2.99
CA LYS A 4 -12.55 29.30 2.92
C LYS A 4 -12.84 27.83 2.62
N TYR A 5 -13.48 27.15 3.56
CA TYR A 5 -14.32 25.99 3.27
C TYR A 5 -15.75 26.49 2.96
N LYS A 6 -16.10 26.64 1.73
CA LYS A 6 -17.46 26.77 1.23
C LYS A 6 -17.44 26.24 -0.22
N ASN A 7 -17.83 25.00 -0.41
CA ASN A 7 -18.45 24.43 -1.61
C ASN A 7 -18.41 22.90 -1.59
N LEU A 8 -18.88 22.29 -0.49
CA LEU A 8 -19.11 20.83 -0.43
C LEU A 8 -20.45 20.46 0.23
N ILE A 9 -21.48 21.27 0.07
CA ILE A 9 -22.85 20.95 0.53
C ILE A 9 -23.84 21.45 -0.53
N LEU A 10 -23.81 20.87 -1.72
CA LEU A 10 -24.88 21.07 -2.72
C LEU A 10 -25.05 19.92 -3.73
N ALA A 11 -24.51 18.74 -3.47
CA ALA A 11 -24.72 17.56 -4.34
C ALA A 11 -25.53 16.43 -3.71
N ALA A 12 -26.01 16.58 -2.46
CA ALA A 12 -26.77 15.53 -1.75
C ALA A 12 -28.28 15.76 -1.65
N ALA A 13 -28.87 16.63 -2.47
CA ALA A 13 -30.29 16.99 -2.36
C ALA A 13 -31.11 16.78 -3.64
N ARG A 14 -30.74 15.89 -4.55
CA ARG A 14 -31.52 15.58 -5.74
C ARG A 14 -31.71 14.11 -6.12
N LEU A 15 -31.66 13.19 -5.13
CA LEU A 15 -31.99 11.78 -5.39
C LEU A 15 -32.91 11.16 -4.31
N LEU A 16 -33.95 11.89 -3.91
CA LEU A 16 -34.98 11.38 -2.99
C LEU A 16 -36.36 11.89 -3.36
N ALA A 17 -36.82 11.61 -4.57
CA ALA A 17 -38.19 11.87 -4.99
C ALA A 17 -38.61 11.04 -6.21
N VAL A 18 -38.41 9.71 -6.22
CA VAL A 18 -39.19 8.78 -7.08
C VAL A 18 -39.17 7.40 -6.46
N CYS A 19 -39.85 7.18 -5.33
CA CYS A 19 -40.26 5.88 -4.85
C CYS A 19 -41.39 6.01 -3.83
N ALA A 20 -42.52 6.49 -4.29
CA ALA A 20 -43.80 6.34 -3.59
C ALA A 20 -44.92 6.48 -4.61
N LEU A 21 -45.33 5.35 -5.13
CA LEU A 21 -46.68 5.08 -5.69
C LEU A 21 -46.60 3.76 -6.48
N LEU A 22 -47.06 2.71 -5.87
CA LEU A 22 -47.75 1.56 -6.45
C LEU A 22 -47.78 0.41 -5.43
N SER A 23 -48.72 0.52 -4.50
CA SER A 23 -49.30 -0.64 -3.82
C SER A 23 -50.80 -0.63 -4.15
N GLY A 24 -51.28 -1.74 -4.68
CA GLY A 24 -52.73 -1.90 -4.83
C GLY A 24 -53.17 -2.96 -5.82
N CYS A 25 -53.37 -4.17 -5.35
CA CYS A 25 -54.48 -5.11 -5.62
C CYS A 25 -54.71 -5.79 -6.99
N ASP A 26 -54.63 -7.12 -6.91
CA ASP A 26 -55.52 -8.20 -7.37
C ASP A 26 -56.26 -8.19 -8.71
N GLY A 27 -56.17 -9.36 -9.37
CA GLY A 27 -57.33 -9.91 -10.08
C GLY A 27 -57.09 -10.45 -11.51
N SER A 28 -56.85 -11.76 -11.60
CA SER A 28 -57.32 -12.71 -12.63
C SER A 28 -57.70 -12.21 -14.02
N GLY A 29 -57.15 -12.88 -15.05
CA GLY A 29 -57.78 -12.92 -16.38
C GLY A 29 -56.76 -13.20 -17.51
N ALA A 30 -56.75 -14.43 -17.99
CA ALA A 30 -56.02 -14.82 -19.18
C ALA A 30 -56.73 -14.30 -20.44
N GLU A 31 -55.98 -13.65 -21.33
CA GLU A 31 -56.32 -13.64 -22.77
C GLU A 31 -55.03 -13.47 -23.59
N THR A 32 -54.86 -14.39 -24.51
CA THR A 32 -53.85 -14.46 -25.55
C THR A 32 -54.11 -13.43 -26.64
N THR A 33 -53.12 -12.57 -26.92
CA THR A 33 -53.03 -11.83 -28.20
C THR A 33 -51.60 -11.85 -28.74
N ALA A 34 -51.48 -11.94 -30.03
CA ALA A 34 -50.30 -12.19 -30.82
C ALA A 34 -49.21 -11.07 -30.75
N PRO A 35 -47.95 -11.33 -31.13
CA PRO A 35 -46.86 -10.39 -31.01
C PRO A 35 -46.95 -9.27 -32.03
N GLU A 36 -46.96 -8.03 -31.58
CA GLU A 36 -46.68 -6.87 -32.40
C GLU A 36 -45.20 -6.87 -32.84
N MET A 37 -45.02 -6.55 -34.12
CA MET A 37 -43.70 -6.45 -34.74
C MET A 37 -42.89 -5.33 -34.08
N LEU A 38 -41.74 -5.68 -33.52
CA LEU A 38 -40.71 -4.72 -33.14
C LEU A 38 -40.28 -3.95 -34.40
N GLU A 39 -40.47 -2.65 -34.36
CA GLU A 39 -39.85 -1.72 -35.31
C GLU A 39 -38.31 -1.86 -35.14
N THR A 40 -37.67 -2.21 -36.24
CA THR A 40 -36.20 -2.24 -36.35
C THR A 40 -35.67 -0.82 -36.16
N VAL A 41 -34.95 -0.61 -35.06
CA VAL A 41 -34.09 0.59 -34.91
C VAL A 41 -33.12 0.57 -36.09
N PRO A 42 -32.95 1.68 -36.83
CA PRO A 42 -32.00 1.72 -37.93
C PRO A 42 -30.58 1.49 -37.35
N GLU A 43 -29.88 0.48 -37.86
CA GLU A 43 -28.46 0.34 -37.69
C GLU A 43 -27.77 1.64 -38.10
N THR A 44 -27.25 2.39 -37.16
CA THR A 44 -26.32 3.49 -37.44
C THR A 44 -25.10 2.88 -38.10
N THR A 45 -24.96 3.07 -39.38
CA THR A 45 -23.71 2.79 -40.10
C THR A 45 -22.56 3.45 -39.34
N PRO A 46 -21.46 2.73 -39.07
CA PRO A 46 -20.29 3.37 -38.46
C PRO A 46 -19.85 4.52 -39.36
N GLU A 47 -19.75 5.72 -38.80
CA GLU A 47 -19.13 6.84 -39.49
C GLU A 47 -17.73 6.39 -39.92
N THR A 48 -17.52 6.36 -41.22
CA THR A 48 -16.23 6.09 -41.82
C THR A 48 -15.31 7.25 -41.44
N GLN A 49 -14.50 7.07 -40.41
CA GLN A 49 -13.40 7.99 -40.07
C GLN A 49 -12.55 8.23 -41.32
N ALA A 50 -12.28 9.49 -41.62
CA ALA A 50 -11.35 9.83 -42.69
C ALA A 50 -10.01 9.11 -42.45
N PRO A 51 -9.34 8.58 -43.50
CA PRO A 51 -8.08 7.88 -43.31
C PRO A 51 -7.07 8.83 -42.65
N ALA A 52 -6.35 8.34 -41.62
CA ALA A 52 -5.34 9.13 -40.91
C ALA A 52 -4.30 9.71 -41.92
N PRO A 53 -3.79 10.91 -41.71
CA PRO A 53 -2.78 11.51 -42.56
C PRO A 53 -1.53 10.61 -42.65
N SER A 54 -0.92 10.52 -43.83
CA SER A 54 0.38 9.85 -43.98
C SER A 54 1.54 10.65 -43.40
N GLU A 55 1.36 11.97 -43.25
CA GLU A 55 2.35 12.91 -42.73
C GLU A 55 1.65 14.01 -41.91
N TYR A 56 2.32 14.45 -40.85
CA TYR A 56 1.89 15.50 -39.94
C TYR A 56 2.81 16.71 -40.07
N ASN A 57 2.34 17.81 -40.67
CA ASN A 57 3.06 19.04 -40.80
C ASN A 57 2.91 19.86 -39.50
N ILE A 58 3.93 19.81 -38.63
CA ILE A 58 3.92 20.47 -37.32
C ILE A 58 4.29 21.95 -37.44
N VAL A 59 5.29 22.29 -38.28
CA VAL A 59 5.77 23.66 -38.48
C VAL A 59 6.12 23.86 -39.94
N SER A 60 5.76 25.02 -40.51
CA SER A 60 6.24 25.49 -41.81
C SER A 60 6.57 26.99 -41.76
N GLY A 61 7.83 27.33 -42.02
CA GLY A 61 8.35 28.68 -41.92
C GLY A 61 8.26 29.23 -40.49
N LYS A 62 7.36 30.18 -40.26
CA LYS A 62 7.11 30.79 -38.95
C LYS A 62 5.81 30.35 -38.32
N GLU A 63 5.07 29.46 -38.96
CA GLU A 63 3.75 29.02 -38.53
C GLU A 63 3.80 27.63 -37.90
N GLY A 64 3.11 27.46 -36.78
CA GLY A 64 2.88 26.17 -36.11
C GLY A 64 1.40 25.76 -36.27
N PHE A 65 1.17 24.53 -36.71
CA PHE A 65 -0.14 24.00 -37.03
C PHE A 65 -0.72 23.12 -35.94
N PHE A 66 0.08 22.77 -34.93
CA PHE A 66 -0.33 21.91 -33.81
C PHE A 66 -0.40 22.69 -32.50
N LYS A 67 -1.32 22.30 -31.65
CA LYS A 67 -1.36 22.65 -30.23
C LYS A 67 -0.92 21.45 -29.40
N ILE A 68 -0.19 21.68 -28.31
CA ILE A 68 0.11 20.63 -27.33
C ILE A 68 -0.94 20.70 -26.23
N VAL A 69 -1.52 19.55 -25.88
CA VAL A 69 -2.57 19.43 -24.88
C VAL A 69 -2.11 18.47 -23.78
N ARG A 70 -2.35 18.86 -22.55
CA ARG A 70 -2.07 18.10 -21.33
C ARG A 70 -3.33 17.94 -20.48
N PRO A 71 -3.39 16.98 -19.54
CA PRO A 71 -4.51 16.89 -18.60
C PRO A 71 -4.63 18.14 -17.71
N GLU A 72 -5.84 18.65 -17.53
CA GLU A 72 -6.16 19.78 -16.64
C GLU A 72 -6.00 19.37 -15.17
N GLU A 73 -6.48 18.17 -14.82
CA GLU A 73 -6.52 17.67 -13.44
C GLU A 73 -5.13 17.44 -12.81
N LEU A 74 -4.07 17.35 -13.61
CA LEU A 74 -2.72 17.07 -13.12
C LEU A 74 -1.98 18.36 -12.76
N ASP A 75 -1.30 18.34 -11.63
CA ASP A 75 -0.49 19.47 -11.20
C ASP A 75 0.74 19.72 -12.09
N SER A 76 1.36 20.89 -11.95
CA SER A 76 2.47 21.32 -12.78
C SER A 76 3.77 20.51 -12.61
N THR A 77 3.85 19.68 -11.58
CA THR A 77 5.04 18.83 -11.30
C THR A 77 4.87 17.42 -11.84
N HIS A 78 3.66 17.05 -12.24
CA HIS A 78 3.39 15.73 -12.80
C HIS A 78 4.17 15.49 -14.08
N ILE A 79 4.73 14.29 -14.27
CA ILE A 79 5.63 13.96 -15.40
C ILE A 79 4.97 14.19 -16.75
N ALA A 80 3.70 13.88 -16.95
CA ALA A 80 3.00 14.13 -18.20
C ALA A 80 2.95 15.62 -18.54
N VAL A 81 2.71 16.50 -17.54
CA VAL A 81 2.67 17.96 -17.69
C VAL A 81 4.05 18.51 -18.06
N THR A 82 5.08 18.07 -17.33
CA THR A 82 6.47 18.49 -17.61
C THR A 82 6.93 17.97 -18.97
N THR A 83 6.56 16.75 -19.37
CA THR A 83 6.82 16.21 -20.71
C THR A 83 6.21 17.07 -21.82
N ALA A 84 4.95 17.51 -21.67
CA ALA A 84 4.31 18.42 -22.63
C ALA A 84 5.08 19.75 -22.78
N VAL A 85 5.54 20.30 -21.64
CA VAL A 85 6.35 21.54 -21.63
C VAL A 85 7.70 21.33 -22.33
N GLU A 86 8.39 20.23 -22.06
CA GLU A 86 9.70 19.92 -22.67
C GLU A 86 9.56 19.64 -24.17
N ILE A 87 8.50 18.99 -24.65
CA ILE A 87 8.21 18.83 -26.08
C ILE A 87 8.06 20.20 -26.75
N ARG A 88 7.26 21.09 -26.16
CA ARG A 88 7.09 22.46 -26.66
C ARG A 88 8.41 23.21 -26.77
N LYS A 89 9.20 23.15 -25.72
CA LYS A 89 10.52 23.79 -25.64
C LYS A 89 11.46 23.23 -26.72
N PHE A 90 11.50 21.89 -26.84
CA PHE A 90 12.35 21.22 -27.82
C PHE A 90 11.99 21.61 -29.26
N ILE A 91 10.70 21.64 -29.62
CA ILE A 91 10.27 22.09 -30.96
C ILE A 91 10.68 23.55 -31.18
N LYS A 92 10.47 24.43 -30.21
CA LYS A 92 10.85 25.85 -30.29
C LYS A 92 12.37 26.02 -30.48
N GLU A 93 13.18 25.29 -29.75
CA GLU A 93 14.66 25.35 -29.88
C GLU A 93 15.13 24.89 -31.25
N ARG A 94 14.43 23.94 -31.86
CA ARG A 94 14.83 23.36 -33.15
C ARG A 94 14.27 24.09 -34.37
N THR A 95 13.10 24.70 -34.25
CA THR A 95 12.43 25.34 -35.41
C THR A 95 12.30 26.85 -35.27
N GLY A 96 12.53 27.41 -34.09
CA GLY A 96 12.22 28.80 -33.76
C GLY A 96 10.75 29.11 -33.52
N VAL A 97 9.82 28.14 -33.73
CA VAL A 97 8.37 28.30 -33.59
C VAL A 97 7.91 27.71 -32.29
N SER A 98 7.15 28.48 -31.50
CA SER A 98 6.53 28.03 -30.26
C SER A 98 5.10 27.61 -30.52
N LEU A 99 4.79 26.32 -30.35
CA LEU A 99 3.44 25.82 -30.45
C LEU A 99 2.57 26.31 -29.27
N GLY A 100 1.25 26.35 -29.47
CA GLY A 100 0.28 26.53 -28.38
C GLY A 100 0.42 25.41 -27.34
N LEU A 101 0.24 25.75 -26.06
CA LEU A 101 0.12 24.78 -24.96
C LEU A 101 -1.19 25.06 -24.22
N GLY A 102 -2.01 24.05 -24.06
CA GLY A 102 -3.26 24.11 -23.33
C GLY A 102 -3.50 22.83 -22.53
N ASP A 103 -4.69 22.73 -21.99
CA ASP A 103 -5.19 21.55 -21.31
C ASP A 103 -6.42 21.00 -22.03
N ASP A 104 -6.92 19.87 -21.56
CA ASP A 104 -8.05 19.14 -22.11
C ASP A 104 -9.41 19.62 -21.58
N TRP A 105 -9.44 20.71 -20.79
CA TRP A 105 -10.70 21.25 -20.28
C TRP A 105 -11.60 21.73 -21.41
N ILE A 106 -12.83 21.26 -21.42
CA ILE A 106 -13.92 21.72 -22.31
C ILE A 106 -15.18 22.07 -21.51
N MET A 107 -16.01 22.87 -22.09
CA MET A 107 -17.31 23.22 -21.47
C MET A 107 -18.18 21.95 -21.36
N PRO A 108 -18.80 21.70 -20.19
CA PRO A 108 -19.70 20.56 -20.03
C PRO A 108 -20.77 20.49 -21.14
N GLY A 109 -20.87 19.33 -21.80
CA GLY A 109 -21.80 19.09 -22.91
C GLY A 109 -21.26 19.46 -24.29
N THR A 110 -19.98 19.80 -24.40
CA THR A 110 -19.25 19.92 -25.67
C THR A 110 -18.30 18.76 -25.87
N GLU A 111 -17.83 18.54 -27.09
CA GLU A 111 -16.87 17.53 -27.46
C GLU A 111 -15.58 18.18 -27.98
N HIS A 112 -14.47 17.50 -27.88
CA HIS A 112 -13.23 17.92 -28.51
C HIS A 112 -13.34 17.90 -30.02
N ASP A 113 -12.72 18.88 -30.68
CA ASP A 113 -12.73 18.98 -32.14
C ASP A 113 -11.88 17.83 -32.75
N PRO A 114 -12.50 16.87 -33.44
CA PRO A 114 -11.78 15.77 -34.05
C PRO A 114 -10.86 16.21 -35.20
N GLU A 115 -11.13 17.34 -35.81
CA GLU A 115 -10.35 17.86 -36.93
C GLU A 115 -9.15 18.71 -36.51
N ALA A 116 -9.07 19.11 -35.23
CA ALA A 116 -7.95 19.88 -34.72
C ALA A 116 -6.66 19.05 -34.74
N PHE A 117 -5.55 19.65 -35.15
CA PHE A 117 -4.21 19.03 -35.09
C PHE A 117 -3.58 19.26 -33.73
N GLU A 118 -3.41 18.19 -32.95
CA GLU A 118 -2.94 18.29 -31.57
C GLU A 118 -1.96 17.19 -31.21
N ILE A 119 -1.02 17.52 -30.30
CA ILE A 119 -0.15 16.57 -29.62
C ILE A 119 -0.71 16.39 -28.20
N LEU A 120 -1.32 15.25 -27.92
CA LEU A 120 -1.88 14.90 -26.65
C LEU A 120 -0.83 14.22 -25.78
N VAL A 121 -0.56 14.76 -24.60
CA VAL A 121 0.49 14.23 -23.72
C VAL A 121 -0.14 13.91 -22.35
N GLY A 122 -0.18 12.63 -22.04
CA GLY A 122 -0.77 12.16 -20.79
C GLY A 122 -2.18 11.58 -20.94
N PRO A 123 -2.81 11.25 -19.79
CA PRO A 123 -4.17 10.71 -19.74
C PRO A 123 -5.20 11.82 -19.93
N THR A 124 -5.24 12.41 -21.15
CA THR A 124 -6.25 13.41 -21.51
C THR A 124 -7.60 12.72 -21.74
N ASP A 125 -8.69 13.48 -21.62
CA ASP A 125 -10.06 12.98 -21.80
C ASP A 125 -10.48 12.80 -23.28
N TYR A 126 -9.52 12.98 -24.21
CA TYR A 126 -9.72 12.71 -25.63
C TYR A 126 -9.91 11.22 -25.89
N LYS A 127 -10.85 10.87 -26.77
CA LYS A 127 -11.08 9.48 -27.20
C LYS A 127 -9.81 8.81 -27.77
N GLU A 128 -8.96 9.58 -28.46
CA GLU A 128 -7.69 9.11 -29.02
C GLU A 128 -6.68 8.75 -27.91
N SER A 129 -6.64 9.52 -26.81
CA SER A 129 -5.83 9.17 -25.65
C SER A 129 -6.34 7.89 -24.97
N LEU A 130 -7.65 7.76 -24.78
CA LEU A 130 -8.27 6.57 -24.18
C LEU A 130 -8.03 5.31 -25.02
N GLU A 131 -8.07 5.43 -26.37
CA GLU A 131 -7.73 4.34 -27.28
C GLU A 131 -6.29 3.86 -27.10
N VAL A 132 -5.32 4.80 -27.03
CA VAL A 132 -3.90 4.46 -26.83
C VAL A 132 -3.69 3.87 -25.45
N MET A 133 -4.25 4.46 -24.40
CA MET A 133 -4.18 3.97 -23.03
C MET A 133 -4.65 2.52 -22.91
N SER A 134 -5.79 2.18 -23.52
CA SER A 134 -6.34 0.82 -23.48
C SER A 134 -5.58 -0.20 -24.33
N SER A 135 -4.66 0.25 -25.18
CA SER A 135 -3.90 -0.59 -26.13
C SER A 135 -2.48 -0.96 -25.68
N ILE A 136 -2.02 -0.44 -24.54
CA ILE A 136 -0.66 -0.70 -24.02
C ILE A 136 -0.70 -1.20 -22.59
N SER A 137 0.32 -1.95 -22.18
CA SER A 137 0.43 -2.47 -20.82
C SER A 137 0.98 -1.43 -19.83
N TYR A 138 0.83 -1.68 -18.51
CA TYR A 138 1.28 -0.75 -17.44
C TYR A 138 2.78 -0.42 -17.49
N GLY A 139 3.61 -1.30 -18.03
CA GLY A 139 5.05 -1.08 -18.18
C GLY A 139 5.47 -0.48 -19.50
N ASP A 140 4.53 -0.07 -20.36
CA ASP A 140 4.80 0.43 -21.69
C ASP A 140 4.72 1.95 -21.78
N TYR A 141 5.32 2.49 -22.85
CA TYR A 141 5.03 3.82 -23.36
C TYR A 141 4.61 3.74 -24.83
N ALA A 142 3.84 4.71 -25.27
CA ALA A 142 3.40 4.83 -26.65
C ALA A 142 3.60 6.24 -27.23
N ILE A 143 3.92 6.29 -28.53
CA ILE A 143 3.81 7.47 -29.38
C ILE A 143 2.98 7.02 -30.58
N ARG A 144 1.74 7.44 -30.66
CA ARG A 144 0.81 6.99 -31.69
C ARG A 144 0.13 8.14 -32.41
N ALA A 145 0.06 8.02 -33.73
CA ALA A 145 -0.80 8.85 -34.55
C ALA A 145 -2.19 8.22 -34.61
N VAL A 146 -3.23 8.96 -34.20
CA VAL A 146 -4.63 8.55 -34.20
C VAL A 146 -5.46 9.70 -34.80
N GLY A 147 -5.99 9.52 -36.02
CA GLY A 147 -6.63 10.62 -36.76
C GLY A 147 -5.68 11.82 -36.94
N ASN A 148 -6.13 13.00 -36.54
CA ASN A 148 -5.35 14.24 -36.57
C ASN A 148 -4.53 14.48 -35.29
N LYS A 149 -4.50 13.50 -34.36
CA LYS A 149 -3.81 13.60 -33.08
C LYS A 149 -2.52 12.80 -33.08
N ILE A 150 -1.53 13.28 -32.32
CA ILE A 150 -0.33 12.52 -31.94
C ILE A 150 -0.43 12.30 -30.44
N VAL A 151 -0.60 11.07 -29.98
CA VAL A 151 -0.75 10.73 -28.57
C VAL A 151 0.58 10.22 -28.01
N ILE A 152 1.00 10.78 -26.88
CA ILE A 152 2.18 10.37 -26.13
C ILE A 152 1.72 9.98 -24.72
N PHE A 153 1.84 8.71 -24.40
CA PHE A 153 1.33 8.19 -23.15
C PHE A 153 2.22 7.10 -22.54
N SER A 154 2.27 7.05 -21.21
CA SER A 154 2.76 5.94 -20.39
C SER A 154 2.03 5.93 -19.05
N TYR A 155 2.04 4.78 -18.38
CA TYR A 155 1.54 4.66 -17.01
C TYR A 155 2.60 5.01 -15.95
N THR A 156 3.89 5.18 -16.34
CA THR A 156 5.00 5.39 -15.41
C THR A 156 5.86 6.59 -15.81
N ASP A 157 6.53 7.20 -14.82
CA ASP A 157 7.43 8.33 -15.03
C ASP A 157 8.58 7.97 -16.00
N VAL A 158 9.18 6.80 -15.79
CA VAL A 158 10.25 6.28 -16.66
C VAL A 158 9.79 6.12 -18.11
N GLY A 159 8.55 5.67 -18.30
CA GLY A 159 7.96 5.56 -19.63
C GLY A 159 7.76 6.91 -20.32
N TYR A 160 7.37 7.96 -19.59
CA TYR A 160 7.31 9.31 -20.14
C TYR A 160 8.70 9.85 -20.52
N GLU A 161 9.73 9.59 -19.72
CA GLU A 161 11.11 9.98 -20.03
C GLU A 161 11.59 9.32 -21.33
N GLU A 162 11.36 8.02 -21.48
CA GLU A 162 11.70 7.28 -22.70
C GLU A 162 10.89 7.75 -23.92
N ALA A 163 9.57 7.98 -23.75
CA ALA A 163 8.73 8.54 -24.79
C ALA A 163 9.22 9.90 -25.26
N LEU A 164 9.62 10.80 -24.33
CA LEU A 164 10.19 12.11 -24.65
C LEU A 164 11.48 11.99 -25.44
N GLN A 165 12.41 11.12 -25.03
CA GLN A 165 13.67 10.89 -25.75
C GLN A 165 13.40 10.37 -27.17
N LYS A 166 12.50 9.40 -27.30
CA LYS A 166 12.12 8.81 -28.58
C LYS A 166 11.45 9.83 -29.49
N PHE A 167 10.47 10.59 -28.96
CA PHE A 167 9.77 11.61 -29.71
C PHE A 167 10.71 12.75 -30.14
N SER A 168 11.63 13.16 -29.26
CA SER A 168 12.68 14.14 -29.60
C SER A 168 13.55 13.65 -30.75
N THR A 169 13.83 12.35 -30.84
CA THR A 169 14.57 11.76 -31.95
C THR A 169 13.77 11.80 -33.25
N ILE A 170 12.48 11.49 -33.18
CA ILE A 170 11.53 11.56 -34.31
C ILE A 170 11.46 13.03 -34.82
N ILE A 171 11.31 14.00 -33.92
CA ILE A 171 11.33 15.44 -34.28
C ILE A 171 12.62 15.81 -35.01
N ARG A 172 13.79 15.43 -34.51
CA ARG A 172 15.07 15.73 -35.19
C ARG A 172 15.10 15.21 -36.62
N GLY A 173 14.55 14.01 -36.83
CA GLY A 173 14.52 13.39 -38.17
C GLY A 173 13.49 14.01 -39.14
N GLY A 174 12.51 14.75 -38.61
CA GLY A 174 11.47 15.42 -39.40
C GLY A 174 11.79 16.88 -39.76
N ILE A 175 12.93 17.42 -39.31
CA ILE A 175 13.32 18.81 -39.60
C ILE A 175 13.98 18.89 -40.97
N ASP A 176 13.50 19.82 -41.82
CA ASP A 176 14.10 20.19 -43.08
C ASP A 176 14.36 21.71 -43.15
N ASN A 177 15.55 22.08 -43.57
CA ASN A 177 15.99 23.45 -43.77
C ASN A 177 16.58 23.68 -45.19
N SER A 178 16.42 22.71 -46.10
CA SER A 178 17.02 22.71 -47.42
C SER A 178 16.49 23.82 -48.34
N GLY A 179 15.25 24.29 -48.13
CA GLY A 179 14.59 25.31 -48.93
C GLY A 179 14.73 26.74 -48.41
N GLY A 180 15.57 27.00 -47.39
CA GLY A 180 15.69 28.31 -46.74
C GLY A 180 14.53 28.67 -45.80
N ASN A 181 13.47 27.84 -45.74
CA ASN A 181 12.39 27.89 -44.77
C ASN A 181 12.46 26.64 -43.88
N MET A 182 12.47 26.85 -42.57
CA MET A 182 12.43 25.76 -41.60
C MET A 182 11.09 25.02 -41.68
N SER A 183 11.09 23.70 -41.76
CA SER A 183 9.89 22.89 -41.61
C SER A 183 10.12 21.72 -40.68
N LEU A 184 9.03 21.27 -40.05
CA LEU A 184 8.98 20.04 -39.25
C LEU A 184 7.79 19.22 -39.70
N THR A 185 8.06 18.11 -40.38
CA THR A 185 7.05 17.16 -40.86
C THR A 185 7.36 15.80 -40.32
N LEU A 186 6.40 15.13 -39.72
CA LEU A 186 6.54 13.80 -39.14
C LEU A 186 5.73 12.78 -39.95
N ALA A 187 6.41 11.77 -40.48
CA ALA A 187 5.73 10.67 -41.16
C ALA A 187 4.97 9.81 -40.15
N ALA A 188 3.71 9.46 -40.47
CA ALA A 188 2.84 8.67 -39.60
C ALA A 188 3.46 7.32 -39.19
N GLU A 189 4.21 6.69 -40.10
CA GLU A 189 4.93 5.42 -39.82
C GLU A 189 5.95 5.54 -38.69
N LYS A 190 6.52 6.73 -38.46
CA LYS A 190 7.47 7.02 -37.38
C LYS A 190 6.77 7.28 -36.04
N LEU A 191 5.45 7.53 -36.07
CA LEU A 191 4.61 7.81 -34.91
C LEU A 191 3.84 6.56 -34.45
N ASN A 192 4.24 5.37 -34.84
CA ASN A 192 3.67 4.12 -34.37
C ASN A 192 4.70 3.36 -33.54
N VAL A 193 4.96 3.91 -32.34
CA VAL A 193 5.96 3.38 -31.41
C VAL A 193 5.28 2.89 -30.14
N VAL A 194 5.60 1.68 -29.73
CA VAL A 194 5.36 1.15 -28.40
C VAL A 194 6.67 0.57 -27.88
N GLY A 195 7.03 0.89 -26.67
CA GLY A 195 8.23 0.33 -26.02
C GLY A 195 7.94 -0.05 -24.58
N THR A 196 8.53 -1.14 -24.11
CA THR A 196 8.40 -1.61 -22.74
C THR A 196 9.60 -1.12 -21.93
N VAL A 197 9.33 -0.39 -20.85
CA VAL A 197 10.34 0.09 -19.89
C VAL A 197 10.38 -0.76 -18.64
N GLU A 198 9.24 -1.36 -18.26
CA GLU A 198 9.13 -2.22 -17.08
C GLU A 198 8.39 -3.53 -17.43
N LYS A 199 9.15 -4.62 -17.49
CA LYS A 199 8.63 -5.92 -17.95
C LYS A 199 7.63 -6.54 -16.96
N MET A 200 7.85 -6.32 -15.67
CA MET A 200 7.02 -6.93 -14.64
C MET A 200 5.60 -6.36 -14.69
N THR A 201 5.45 -5.05 -14.69
CA THR A 201 4.12 -4.41 -14.81
C THR A 201 3.51 -4.61 -16.20
N ALA A 202 4.34 -4.75 -17.25
CA ALA A 202 3.87 -5.10 -18.60
C ALA A 202 3.33 -6.53 -18.71
N SER A 203 3.66 -7.42 -17.78
CA SER A 203 3.14 -8.80 -17.77
C SER A 203 1.73 -8.90 -17.18
N LEU A 204 1.18 -7.83 -16.62
CA LEU A 204 -0.16 -7.82 -16.07
C LEU A 204 -1.21 -7.52 -17.14
N PRO A 205 -2.35 -8.25 -17.15
CA PRO A 205 -3.51 -7.82 -17.92
C PRO A 205 -3.99 -6.44 -17.41
N LEU A 206 -4.58 -5.66 -18.31
CA LEU A 206 -5.18 -4.38 -17.92
C LEU A 206 -6.44 -4.63 -17.08
N TYR A 207 -6.64 -3.79 -16.08
CA TYR A 207 -7.87 -3.74 -15.31
C TYR A 207 -8.88 -2.84 -16.05
N HIS A 208 -10.02 -3.39 -16.45
CA HIS A 208 -10.92 -2.70 -17.40
C HIS A 208 -12.04 -1.88 -16.74
N ASP A 209 -12.46 -2.22 -15.52
CA ASP A 209 -13.60 -1.56 -14.86
C ASP A 209 -13.12 -0.77 -13.64
N GLY A 210 -13.06 0.53 -13.77
CA GLY A 210 -12.61 1.45 -12.73
C GLY A 210 -11.69 2.53 -13.29
N LYS A 211 -11.28 3.43 -12.43
CA LYS A 211 -10.37 4.53 -12.76
C LYS A 211 -8.97 4.19 -12.24
N LEU A 212 -7.99 4.06 -13.14
CA LEU A 212 -6.59 3.94 -12.72
C LEU A 212 -6.16 5.22 -11.99
N THR A 213 -5.74 5.07 -10.75
CA THR A 213 -5.29 6.18 -9.90
C THR A 213 -3.78 6.31 -9.89
N ALA A 214 -3.05 5.19 -9.87
CA ALA A 214 -1.59 5.21 -9.86
C ALA A 214 -0.98 3.86 -10.29
N VAL A 215 0.23 3.94 -10.83
CA VAL A 215 1.23 2.86 -10.88
C VAL A 215 2.43 3.36 -10.11
N ALA A 216 2.63 2.87 -8.89
CA ALA A 216 3.62 3.39 -7.95
C ALA A 216 4.68 2.34 -7.62
N ASN A 217 5.93 2.77 -7.45
CA ASN A 217 6.97 1.92 -6.88
C ASN A 217 6.60 1.58 -5.43
N ALA A 218 6.56 0.29 -5.09
CA ALA A 218 6.22 -0.21 -3.76
C ALA A 218 7.45 -0.61 -2.92
N GLY A 219 8.66 -0.41 -3.45
CA GLY A 219 9.92 -0.81 -2.81
C GLY A 219 10.34 -2.24 -3.17
N ASP A 220 11.60 -2.57 -2.91
CA ASP A 220 12.18 -3.91 -3.13
C ASP A 220 11.92 -4.50 -4.54
N GLY A 221 11.81 -3.62 -5.55
CA GLY A 221 11.52 -4.00 -6.93
C GLY A 221 10.05 -4.34 -7.21
N ALA A 222 9.14 -4.06 -6.28
CA ALA A 222 7.70 -4.24 -6.44
C ALA A 222 7.01 -2.98 -6.98
N TYR A 223 5.85 -3.16 -7.60
CA TYR A 223 4.96 -2.08 -8.03
C TYR A 223 3.56 -2.28 -7.48
N CYS A 224 2.90 -1.17 -7.13
CA CYS A 224 1.50 -1.15 -6.70
C CYS A 224 0.65 -0.39 -7.71
N ILE A 225 -0.35 -1.05 -8.27
CA ILE A 225 -1.35 -0.46 -9.16
C ILE A 225 -2.59 -0.20 -8.34
N VAL A 226 -3.11 1.03 -8.38
CA VAL A 226 -4.27 1.48 -7.61
C VAL A 226 -5.39 1.85 -8.56
N ILE A 227 -6.54 1.22 -8.40
CA ILE A 227 -7.76 1.42 -9.20
C ILE A 227 -8.88 1.86 -8.26
N SER A 228 -9.52 2.97 -8.52
CA SER A 228 -10.72 3.45 -7.81
C SER A 228 -12.00 3.25 -8.63
N ASP A 229 -13.13 3.52 -8.00
CA ASP A 229 -14.45 3.48 -8.64
C ASP A 229 -14.74 2.13 -9.34
N THR A 230 -14.40 1.03 -8.67
CA THR A 230 -14.52 -0.33 -9.20
C THR A 230 -15.49 -1.19 -8.38
N THR A 231 -15.68 -2.44 -8.77
CA THR A 231 -16.64 -3.35 -8.15
C THR A 231 -16.01 -4.70 -7.82
N GLU A 232 -16.61 -5.45 -6.90
CA GLU A 232 -16.25 -6.85 -6.62
C GLU A 232 -16.33 -7.74 -7.89
N ALA A 233 -17.32 -7.49 -8.76
CA ALA A 233 -17.46 -8.24 -10.00
C ALA A 233 -16.29 -7.99 -10.96
N ALA A 234 -15.86 -6.74 -11.08
CA ALA A 234 -14.68 -6.36 -11.86
C ALA A 234 -13.39 -6.98 -11.30
N TYR A 235 -13.22 -6.97 -9.97
CA TYR A 235 -12.11 -7.64 -9.29
C TYR A 235 -12.06 -9.14 -9.61
N ASN A 236 -13.20 -9.85 -9.51
CA ASN A 236 -13.26 -11.28 -9.82
C ASN A 236 -12.99 -11.57 -11.31
N SER A 237 -13.42 -10.67 -12.21
CA SER A 237 -13.10 -10.75 -13.64
C SER A 237 -11.60 -10.59 -13.87
N TYR A 238 -10.95 -9.67 -13.15
CA TYR A 238 -9.51 -9.47 -13.21
C TYR A 238 -8.71 -10.68 -12.71
N LEU A 239 -9.12 -11.31 -11.61
CA LEU A 239 -8.51 -12.57 -11.15
C LEU A 239 -8.62 -13.68 -12.22
N SER A 240 -9.74 -13.69 -12.95
CA SER A 240 -9.93 -14.63 -14.07
C SER A 240 -9.01 -14.32 -15.25
N ALA A 241 -8.77 -13.04 -15.54
CA ALA A 241 -7.81 -12.61 -16.56
C ALA A 241 -6.37 -13.01 -16.17
N LEU A 242 -5.95 -12.77 -14.91
CA LEU A 242 -4.66 -13.23 -14.40
C LEU A 242 -4.50 -14.75 -14.57
N ALA A 243 -5.53 -15.53 -14.26
CA ALA A 243 -5.50 -16.99 -14.43
C ALA A 243 -5.37 -17.40 -15.89
N ALA A 244 -6.02 -16.69 -16.82
CA ALA A 244 -5.90 -16.90 -18.26
C ALA A 244 -4.49 -16.60 -18.78
N ASP A 245 -3.79 -15.63 -18.18
CA ASP A 245 -2.40 -15.25 -18.47
C ASP A 245 -1.37 -16.15 -17.74
N GLY A 246 -1.84 -17.22 -17.09
CA GLY A 246 -0.97 -18.27 -16.53
C GLY A 246 -0.61 -18.08 -15.05
N TYR A 247 -1.15 -17.07 -14.37
CA TYR A 247 -0.99 -16.93 -12.93
C TYR A 247 -1.79 -18.00 -12.18
N LYS A 248 -1.14 -18.69 -11.24
CA LYS A 248 -1.75 -19.71 -10.39
C LYS A 248 -2.15 -19.10 -9.07
N THR A 249 -3.37 -19.30 -8.65
CA THR A 249 -3.83 -18.88 -7.32
C THR A 249 -3.15 -19.74 -6.25
N HIS A 250 -2.45 -19.09 -5.32
CA HIS A 250 -1.88 -19.71 -4.13
C HIS A 250 -2.91 -19.78 -3.01
N CYS A 251 -3.49 -18.64 -2.66
CA CYS A 251 -4.55 -18.55 -1.65
C CYS A 251 -5.45 -17.34 -1.90
N THR A 252 -6.64 -17.41 -1.30
CA THR A 252 -7.58 -16.30 -1.20
C THR A 252 -7.99 -16.12 0.26
N ASN A 253 -8.20 -14.88 0.68
CA ASN A 253 -8.63 -14.53 2.02
C ASN A 253 -9.75 -13.50 1.96
N GLU A 254 -10.66 -13.58 2.92
CA GLU A 254 -11.67 -12.55 3.17
C GLU A 254 -11.44 -11.98 4.58
N LEU A 255 -11.21 -10.67 4.65
CA LEU A 255 -11.04 -9.96 5.92
C LEU A 255 -11.99 -8.77 5.94
N ALA A 256 -13.02 -8.84 6.76
CA ALA A 256 -14.03 -7.77 6.90
C ALA A 256 -14.70 -7.39 5.57
N GLU A 257 -15.17 -8.35 4.81
CA GLU A 257 -15.78 -8.20 3.48
C GLU A 257 -14.82 -7.68 2.38
N ASN A 258 -13.54 -7.41 2.71
CA ASN A 258 -12.52 -7.15 1.70
C ASN A 258 -11.97 -8.48 1.20
N LEU A 259 -11.69 -8.56 -0.10
CA LEU A 259 -11.24 -9.77 -0.76
C LEU A 259 -9.78 -9.64 -1.15
N PHE A 260 -9.00 -10.68 -0.86
CA PHE A 260 -7.56 -10.72 -1.16
C PHE A 260 -7.19 -12.02 -1.84
N ALA A 261 -6.28 -11.96 -2.80
CA ALA A 261 -5.75 -13.12 -3.48
C ALA A 261 -4.23 -12.97 -3.67
N THR A 262 -3.50 -14.07 -3.42
CA THR A 262 -2.10 -14.20 -3.81
C THR A 262 -2.00 -15.18 -4.97
N LEU A 263 -1.44 -14.72 -6.10
CA LEU A 263 -1.24 -15.50 -7.31
C LEU A 263 0.23 -15.44 -7.71
N TYR A 264 0.69 -16.39 -8.48
CA TYR A 264 2.09 -16.43 -8.91
C TYR A 264 2.28 -17.11 -10.27
N THR A 265 3.38 -16.76 -10.92
CA THR A 265 4.00 -17.47 -12.03
C THR A 265 5.39 -17.95 -11.60
N SER A 266 6.21 -18.44 -12.51
CA SER A 266 7.63 -18.71 -12.25
C SER A 266 8.49 -17.43 -12.14
N GLU A 267 7.96 -16.27 -12.55
CA GLU A 267 8.70 -15.01 -12.60
C GLU A 267 8.19 -13.98 -11.59
N TYR A 268 6.87 -13.96 -11.34
CA TYR A 268 6.23 -12.91 -10.55
C TYR A 268 5.21 -13.45 -9.56
N THR A 269 5.06 -12.75 -8.43
CA THR A 269 3.95 -12.89 -7.49
C THR A 269 3.04 -11.66 -7.62
N VAL A 270 1.74 -11.90 -7.57
CA VAL A 270 0.70 -10.85 -7.56
C VAL A 270 -0.13 -10.98 -6.29
N ASN A 271 -0.20 -9.90 -5.54
CA ASN A 271 -1.10 -9.74 -4.39
C ASN A 271 -2.17 -8.72 -4.76
N ALA A 272 -3.39 -9.19 -4.98
CA ALA A 272 -4.52 -8.37 -5.38
C ALA A 272 -5.53 -8.25 -4.24
N GLY A 273 -5.98 -7.04 -3.93
CA GLY A 273 -6.96 -6.77 -2.90
C GLY A 273 -8.10 -5.89 -3.41
N PHE A 274 -9.35 -6.27 -3.15
CA PHE A 274 -10.54 -5.43 -3.32
C PHE A 274 -10.99 -4.91 -1.96
N TYR A 275 -11.09 -3.59 -1.83
CA TYR A 275 -11.45 -2.87 -0.63
C TYR A 275 -12.89 -2.34 -0.76
N LYS A 276 -13.83 -3.07 -0.17
CA LYS A 276 -15.27 -2.84 -0.35
C LYS A 276 -15.73 -1.46 0.09
N ASN A 277 -15.18 -0.93 1.18
CA ASN A 277 -15.63 0.36 1.72
C ASN A 277 -15.17 1.56 0.91
N SER A 278 -14.17 1.40 0.06
CA SER A 278 -13.61 2.46 -0.78
C SER A 278 -13.83 2.21 -2.28
N ASP A 279 -14.45 1.08 -2.67
CA ASP A 279 -14.59 0.65 -4.07
C ASP A 279 -13.25 0.72 -4.81
N GLU A 280 -12.18 0.23 -4.15
CA GLU A 280 -10.80 0.32 -4.60
C GLU A 280 -10.20 -1.07 -4.79
N VAL A 281 -9.37 -1.24 -5.81
CA VAL A 281 -8.49 -2.39 -5.98
C VAL A 281 -7.04 -1.95 -5.91
N ARG A 282 -6.23 -2.73 -5.20
CA ARG A 282 -4.77 -2.63 -5.19
C ARG A 282 -4.16 -3.92 -5.67
N ILE A 283 -3.23 -3.80 -6.60
CA ILE A 283 -2.53 -4.93 -7.19
C ILE A 283 -1.05 -4.69 -6.98
N VAL A 284 -0.43 -5.49 -6.12
CA VAL A 284 1.03 -5.46 -5.93
C VAL A 284 1.62 -6.59 -6.74
N ILE A 285 2.60 -6.27 -7.59
CA ILE A 285 3.39 -7.25 -8.34
C ILE A 285 4.85 -7.14 -7.94
N GLU A 286 5.47 -8.29 -7.71
CA GLU A 286 6.87 -8.41 -7.26
C GLU A 286 7.56 -9.62 -7.93
N PRO A 287 8.91 -9.69 -7.93
CA PRO A 287 9.63 -10.88 -8.37
C PRO A 287 9.21 -12.12 -7.57
N PHE A 288 9.00 -13.24 -8.25
CA PHE A 288 8.58 -14.48 -7.59
C PHE A 288 9.67 -15.03 -6.67
N SER A 289 9.24 -15.41 -5.48
CA SER A 289 9.98 -16.30 -4.60
C SER A 289 8.99 -17.25 -3.92
N GLU A 290 9.28 -18.55 -3.90
CA GLU A 290 8.45 -19.52 -3.17
C GLU A 290 8.39 -19.17 -1.67
N ASP A 291 9.41 -18.48 -1.16
CA ASP A 291 9.52 -18.07 0.23
C ASP A 291 8.55 -16.94 0.61
N THR A 292 8.09 -16.14 -0.36
CA THR A 292 7.14 -15.03 -0.14
C THR A 292 5.68 -15.49 -0.14
N LEU A 293 5.42 -16.76 -0.47
CA LEU A 293 4.05 -17.29 -0.46
C LEU A 293 3.59 -17.58 0.98
N PRO A 294 2.38 -17.10 1.38
CA PRO A 294 1.84 -17.33 2.71
C PRO A 294 1.74 -18.80 3.09
N LEU A 295 2.15 -19.11 4.33
CA LEU A 295 2.03 -20.46 4.86
C LEU A 295 0.57 -20.80 5.15
N ALA A 296 0.09 -21.89 4.60
CA ALA A 296 -1.23 -22.43 4.87
C ALA A 296 -1.31 -23.03 6.30
N LYS A 297 -2.54 -23.17 6.81
CA LYS A 297 -2.80 -23.90 8.06
C LYS A 297 -2.39 -25.36 7.90
N THR A 298 -1.54 -25.83 8.80
CA THR A 298 -1.15 -27.24 8.89
C THR A 298 -1.49 -27.79 10.28
N GLU A 299 -1.64 -29.09 10.39
CA GLU A 299 -1.67 -29.73 11.71
C GLU A 299 -0.33 -29.55 12.39
N ILE A 300 -0.37 -29.16 13.65
CA ILE A 300 0.80 -29.01 14.49
C ILE A 300 0.73 -29.95 15.68
N LYS A 301 1.89 -30.35 16.18
CA LYS A 301 1.99 -31.03 17.47
C LYS A 301 2.01 -29.95 18.56
N SER A 302 1.00 -29.95 19.41
CA SER A 302 1.01 -29.11 20.62
C SER A 302 2.13 -29.52 21.56
N VAL A 303 3.05 -28.59 21.83
CA VAL A 303 4.22 -28.77 22.70
C VAL A 303 4.02 -28.01 24.00
N THR A 304 3.43 -26.81 23.91
CA THR A 304 3.28 -25.90 25.04
C THR A 304 2.06 -25.00 24.90
N THR A 305 1.70 -24.31 25.97
CA THR A 305 0.65 -23.27 25.93
C THR A 305 1.23 -22.00 25.28
N PRO A 306 0.53 -21.38 24.33
CA PRO A 306 0.95 -20.13 23.75
C PRO A 306 1.06 -19.01 24.80
N LEU A 307 2.08 -18.16 24.67
CA LEU A 307 2.32 -16.98 25.51
C LEU A 307 2.58 -15.75 24.64
N LEU A 308 2.26 -14.59 25.18
CA LEU A 308 2.72 -13.30 24.67
C LEU A 308 3.46 -12.57 25.79
N THR A 309 4.70 -12.20 25.52
CA THR A 309 5.56 -11.46 26.46
C THR A 309 5.90 -10.11 25.84
N MET A 310 5.62 -9.03 26.54
CA MET A 310 6.13 -7.69 26.25
C MET A 310 7.35 -7.45 27.13
N ILE A 311 8.52 -7.31 26.52
CA ILE A 311 9.79 -7.12 27.21
C ILE A 311 9.86 -5.68 27.75
N GLY A 312 10.22 -5.56 29.02
CA GLY A 312 10.59 -4.29 29.62
C GLY A 312 11.99 -3.91 29.19
N LEU A 313 12.07 -2.99 28.24
CA LEU A 313 13.34 -2.50 27.72
C LEU A 313 13.80 -1.29 28.52
N ASP A 314 14.60 -1.51 29.56
CA ASP A 314 15.12 -0.44 30.40
C ASP A 314 16.50 0.02 29.91
N ASN A 315 16.52 1.17 29.28
CA ASN A 315 17.76 1.79 28.83
C ASN A 315 18.18 2.92 29.75
N LEU A 316 19.37 2.83 30.30
CA LEU A 316 19.98 3.90 31.06
C LEU A 316 20.81 4.77 30.10
N VAL A 317 20.24 5.85 29.60
CA VAL A 317 20.97 6.83 28.78
C VAL A 317 21.31 8.02 29.68
N SER A 318 22.62 8.27 29.88
CA SER A 318 23.12 9.40 30.69
C SER A 318 22.60 9.44 32.13
N GLY A 319 22.29 8.26 32.71
CA GLY A 319 21.78 8.14 34.08
C GLY A 319 20.27 8.29 34.22
N GLU A 320 19.54 8.42 33.12
CA GLU A 320 18.09 8.46 33.09
C GLU A 320 17.53 7.28 32.28
N TYR A 321 16.46 6.63 32.77
CA TYR A 321 15.76 5.57 32.04
C TYR A 321 14.98 6.18 30.89
N GLN A 322 15.57 6.15 29.71
CA GLN A 322 14.89 6.57 28.47
C GLN A 322 14.48 5.33 27.72
N ASN A 323 13.24 4.91 27.90
CA ASN A 323 12.80 3.75 27.18
C ASN A 323 11.48 3.94 26.45
N ASN A 324 11.57 3.83 25.13
CA ASN A 324 10.46 3.85 24.22
C ASN A 324 10.50 2.68 23.23
N GLY A 325 11.29 1.61 23.49
CA GLY A 325 11.42 0.53 22.54
C GLY A 325 10.25 -0.47 22.60
N LEU A 326 9.97 -1.11 21.49
CA LEU A 326 9.04 -2.24 21.42
C LEU A 326 9.79 -3.55 21.25
N CYS A 327 9.44 -4.55 22.07
CA CYS A 327 9.75 -5.95 21.82
C CYS A 327 8.64 -6.85 22.36
N LEU A 328 8.00 -7.61 21.47
CA LEU A 328 7.06 -8.65 21.83
C LEU A 328 7.64 -10.03 21.47
N ILE A 329 7.40 -11.01 22.33
CA ILE A 329 7.78 -12.40 22.07
C ILE A 329 6.52 -13.26 22.19
N TYR A 330 6.15 -13.90 21.10
CA TYR A 330 5.16 -14.97 21.10
C TYR A 330 5.89 -16.30 21.27
N ARG A 331 5.49 -17.11 22.26
CA ARG A 331 5.74 -18.55 22.28
C ARG A 331 4.51 -19.21 21.68
N LEU A 332 4.70 -19.96 20.61
CA LEU A 332 3.61 -20.59 19.87
C LEU A 332 3.31 -22.00 20.40
N GLU A 333 2.18 -22.57 20.00
CA GLU A 333 1.73 -23.87 20.49
C GLU A 333 2.69 -25.02 20.12
N ASP A 334 3.39 -24.94 19.00
CA ASP A 334 4.40 -25.90 18.53
C ASP A 334 5.77 -25.71 19.22
N GLY A 335 5.88 -24.81 20.21
CA GLY A 335 7.09 -24.49 20.94
C GLY A 335 8.05 -23.55 20.21
N SER A 336 7.73 -23.09 19.01
CA SER A 336 8.52 -22.07 18.33
C SER A 336 8.19 -20.66 18.82
N PHE A 337 9.01 -19.68 18.43
CA PHE A 337 8.87 -18.30 18.84
C PHE A 337 8.67 -17.37 17.65
N VAL A 338 7.91 -16.30 17.86
CA VAL A 338 7.90 -15.12 16.99
C VAL A 338 8.35 -13.92 17.80
N ILE A 339 9.35 -13.20 17.29
CA ILE A 339 9.82 -11.95 17.86
C ILE A 339 9.23 -10.82 17.03
N VAL A 340 8.68 -9.80 17.68
CA VAL A 340 8.25 -8.55 17.03
C VAL A 340 9.13 -7.44 17.55
N ASP A 341 9.84 -6.77 16.63
CA ASP A 341 10.83 -5.74 16.92
C ASP A 341 11.96 -6.23 17.87
N GLY A 342 12.60 -5.35 18.62
CA GLY A 342 13.69 -5.78 19.48
C GLY A 342 14.30 -4.68 20.36
N GLY A 343 13.72 -3.47 20.31
CA GLY A 343 14.18 -2.34 21.12
C GLY A 343 15.33 -1.55 20.51
N HIS A 344 15.90 -0.68 21.33
CA HIS A 344 16.75 0.43 20.91
C HIS A 344 18.17 0.00 20.49
N SER A 345 18.74 0.71 19.52
CA SER A 345 20.08 0.42 18.98
C SER A 345 21.22 0.70 19.97
N GLU A 346 21.02 1.59 20.94
CA GLU A 346 22.06 1.95 21.90
C GLU A 346 22.31 0.86 22.93
N ASP A 347 21.25 0.10 23.30
CA ASP A 347 21.32 -1.01 24.25
C ASP A 347 21.03 -2.38 23.60
N ALA A 348 21.24 -2.47 22.31
CA ALA A 348 20.95 -3.68 21.54
C ALA A 348 21.51 -4.97 22.15
N THR A 349 22.68 -4.90 22.81
CA THR A 349 23.31 -6.07 23.47
C THR A 349 22.55 -6.49 24.73
N VAL A 350 22.05 -5.54 25.51
CA VAL A 350 21.24 -5.79 26.71
C VAL A 350 19.89 -6.35 26.29
N SER A 351 19.21 -5.66 25.38
CA SER A 351 17.92 -6.11 24.83
C SER A 351 18.01 -7.52 24.23
N ALA A 352 19.07 -7.82 23.45
CA ALA A 352 19.30 -9.17 22.94
C ALA A 352 19.46 -10.20 24.05
N THR A 353 20.15 -9.86 25.13
CA THR A 353 20.32 -10.75 26.28
C THR A 353 18.99 -11.04 26.95
N ASP A 354 18.14 -10.05 27.15
CA ASP A 354 16.82 -10.20 27.78
C ASP A 354 15.86 -11.01 26.91
N ILE A 355 15.86 -10.77 25.60
CA ILE A 355 15.11 -11.57 24.63
C ILE A 355 15.55 -13.03 24.68
N ILE A 356 16.86 -13.28 24.63
CA ILE A 356 17.44 -14.63 24.63
C ILE A 356 17.11 -15.36 25.95
N ASN A 357 17.27 -14.69 27.08
CA ASN A 357 16.96 -15.27 28.39
C ASN A 357 15.47 -15.60 28.53
N THR A 358 14.61 -14.72 28.03
CA THR A 358 13.15 -14.98 28.01
C THR A 358 12.82 -16.21 27.15
N ILE A 359 13.39 -16.31 25.96
CA ILE A 359 13.18 -17.45 25.05
C ILE A 359 13.69 -18.75 25.70
N ARG A 360 14.87 -18.73 26.31
CA ARG A 360 15.43 -19.91 27.01
C ARG A 360 14.57 -20.34 28.19
N GLU A 361 14.16 -19.39 29.02
CA GLU A 361 13.30 -19.69 30.17
C GLU A 361 11.98 -20.29 29.73
N GLN A 362 11.37 -19.74 28.69
CA GLN A 362 10.10 -20.23 28.18
C GLN A 362 10.19 -21.55 27.39
N SER A 363 11.38 -21.97 26.99
CA SER A 363 11.62 -23.23 26.24
C SER A 363 12.29 -24.34 27.08
N LYS A 364 12.67 -24.07 28.32
CA LYS A 364 13.48 -24.99 29.16
C LYS A 364 12.89 -26.39 29.31
N ASP A 365 11.57 -26.55 29.24
CA ASP A 365 10.90 -27.81 29.44
C ASP A 365 10.93 -28.71 28.18
N TYR A 366 11.26 -28.17 26.99
CA TYR A 366 11.24 -28.94 25.75
C TYR A 366 12.45 -28.73 24.83
N ALA A 367 13.31 -27.73 25.08
CA ALA A 367 14.56 -27.52 24.35
C ALA A 367 15.74 -27.62 25.31
N LYS A 368 16.76 -28.40 24.94
CA LYS A 368 17.96 -28.66 25.77
C LYS A 368 19.14 -27.76 25.39
N SER A 369 19.06 -27.12 24.23
CA SER A 369 20.11 -26.23 23.72
C SER A 369 19.51 -25.14 22.85
N ASP A 370 20.24 -24.04 22.64
CA ASP A 370 19.83 -22.94 21.76
C ASP A 370 19.55 -23.40 20.32
N SER A 371 20.28 -24.40 19.82
CA SER A 371 20.10 -24.93 18.47
C SER A 371 18.82 -25.73 18.26
N GLU A 372 18.15 -26.15 19.34
CA GLU A 372 16.85 -26.80 19.29
C GLU A 372 15.70 -25.80 19.31
N ILE A 373 15.99 -24.55 19.68
CA ILE A 373 15.00 -23.47 19.74
C ILE A 373 14.77 -22.88 18.35
N ARG A 374 13.52 -22.85 17.93
CA ARG A 374 13.10 -22.29 16.65
C ARG A 374 12.51 -20.89 16.85
N ILE A 375 13.08 -19.92 16.16
CA ILE A 375 12.48 -18.59 15.97
C ILE A 375 11.82 -18.64 14.60
N ALA A 376 10.53 -18.99 14.58
CA ALA A 376 9.77 -19.21 13.34
C ALA A 376 9.61 -17.93 12.51
N ALA A 377 9.60 -16.77 13.20
CA ALA A 377 9.63 -15.47 12.55
C ALA A 377 10.25 -14.39 13.43
N TRP A 378 10.91 -13.42 12.81
CA TRP A 378 11.23 -12.11 13.38
C TRP A 378 10.52 -11.05 12.53
N ILE A 379 9.52 -10.40 13.10
CA ILE A 379 8.71 -9.38 12.42
C ILE A 379 9.23 -8.01 12.84
N ILE A 380 9.65 -7.20 11.88
CA ILE A 380 10.06 -5.82 12.12
C ILE A 380 8.94 -4.90 11.64
N THR A 381 8.35 -4.15 12.57
CA THR A 381 7.21 -3.29 12.25
C THR A 381 7.63 -2.12 11.37
N HIS A 382 8.70 -1.43 11.74
CA HIS A 382 9.25 -0.31 10.97
C HIS A 382 10.72 -0.04 11.37
N PRO A 383 11.49 0.75 10.58
CA PRO A 383 12.93 0.84 10.76
C PRO A 383 13.41 1.94 11.72
N HIS A 384 12.65 2.33 12.75
CA HIS A 384 13.18 3.21 13.79
C HIS A 384 14.11 2.48 14.76
N SER A 385 15.03 3.23 15.35
CA SER A 385 16.12 2.67 16.17
C SER A 385 15.65 1.96 17.43
N ASP A 386 14.51 2.32 17.96
CA ASP A 386 13.87 1.77 19.15
C ASP A 386 12.97 0.54 18.89
N HIS A 387 12.89 0.13 17.62
CA HIS A 387 12.24 -1.11 17.16
C HIS A 387 13.23 -2.07 16.50
N PHE A 388 14.03 -1.53 15.59
CA PHE A 388 14.93 -2.26 14.70
C PHE A 388 16.33 -2.43 15.27
N GLY A 389 16.64 -1.75 16.37
CA GLY A 389 18.00 -1.61 16.90
C GLY A 389 18.69 -2.93 17.22
N THR A 390 18.05 -3.80 17.98
CA THR A 390 18.61 -5.11 18.35
C THR A 390 18.81 -6.01 17.13
N PHE A 391 17.86 -6.04 16.20
CA PHE A 391 18.00 -6.80 14.96
C PHE A 391 19.26 -6.38 14.19
N VAL A 392 19.51 -5.09 14.03
CA VAL A 392 20.67 -4.59 13.26
C VAL A 392 21.99 -4.74 14.01
N LYS A 393 22.02 -4.42 15.31
CA LYS A 393 23.28 -4.30 16.07
C LYS A 393 23.69 -5.59 16.77
N ALA A 394 22.73 -6.45 17.11
CA ALA A 394 22.96 -7.64 17.94
C ALA A 394 22.48 -8.95 17.29
N TYR A 395 22.08 -8.97 16.01
CA TYR A 395 21.63 -10.19 15.32
C TYR A 395 22.60 -11.37 15.47
N SER A 396 23.89 -11.10 15.56
CA SER A 396 24.90 -12.15 15.69
C SER A 396 24.73 -13.00 16.95
N GLN A 397 24.09 -12.49 18.00
CA GLN A 397 23.77 -13.26 19.20
C GLN A 397 22.67 -14.30 18.96
N PHE A 398 21.92 -14.17 17.88
CA PHE A 398 20.81 -15.07 17.52
C PHE A 398 21.20 -16.16 16.53
N THR A 399 22.42 -16.15 15.98
CA THR A 399 22.90 -17.16 15.01
C THR A 399 22.98 -18.58 15.57
N LYS A 400 22.90 -18.72 16.88
CA LYS A 400 22.86 -20.02 17.59
C LYS A 400 21.47 -20.66 17.61
N PHE A 401 20.41 -19.88 17.33
CA PHE A 401 19.04 -20.35 17.19
C PHE A 401 18.73 -20.69 15.73
N LYS A 402 17.67 -21.44 15.52
CA LYS A 402 17.14 -21.64 14.17
C LYS A 402 16.14 -20.53 13.85
N VAL A 403 16.62 -19.46 13.22
CA VAL A 403 15.75 -18.37 12.71
C VAL A 403 15.25 -18.76 11.32
N GLU A 404 13.93 -18.79 11.11
CA GLU A 404 13.36 -19.30 9.86
C GLU A 404 12.97 -18.18 8.89
N ARG A 405 12.40 -17.07 9.39
CA ARG A 405 11.89 -15.98 8.57
C ARG A 405 12.15 -14.63 9.24
N VAL A 406 12.34 -13.60 8.40
CA VAL A 406 12.33 -12.18 8.79
C VAL A 406 11.29 -11.49 7.94
N PHE A 407 10.30 -10.89 8.59
CA PHE A 407 9.26 -10.10 7.93
C PHE A 407 9.57 -8.62 8.08
N ALA A 408 9.59 -7.88 6.98
CA ALA A 408 9.67 -6.43 6.95
C ALA A 408 9.13 -5.89 5.62
N ASN A 409 8.55 -4.69 5.64
CA ASN A 409 8.12 -3.99 4.44
C ASN A 409 8.54 -2.53 4.57
N PHE A 410 9.73 -2.22 4.05
CA PHE A 410 10.36 -0.90 4.15
C PHE A 410 10.56 -0.30 2.77
N TRP A 411 10.81 1.01 2.74
CA TRP A 411 11.27 1.70 1.57
C TRP A 411 12.63 1.16 1.10
N ASP A 412 12.78 0.98 -0.20
CA ASP A 412 14.10 0.79 -0.79
C ASP A 412 14.90 2.10 -0.85
N GLU A 413 16.20 2.02 -1.23
CA GLU A 413 17.08 3.17 -1.28
C GLU A 413 16.61 4.24 -2.28
N ALA A 414 16.14 3.81 -3.45
CA ALA A 414 15.70 4.73 -4.49
C ALA A 414 14.45 5.51 -4.06
N THR A 415 13.49 4.81 -3.46
CA THR A 415 12.26 5.42 -2.94
C THR A 415 12.57 6.34 -1.76
N PHE A 416 13.47 5.92 -0.86
CA PHE A 416 13.90 6.74 0.27
C PHE A 416 14.62 8.03 -0.17
N GLU A 417 15.51 7.94 -1.16
CA GLU A 417 16.18 9.13 -1.73
C GLU A 417 15.17 10.14 -2.28
N GLY A 418 14.07 9.67 -2.89
CA GLY A 418 12.95 10.51 -3.31
C GLY A 418 12.27 11.26 -2.14
N PHE A 419 12.38 10.72 -0.91
CA PHE A 419 11.79 11.31 0.31
C PHE A 419 12.77 12.09 1.19
N LYS A 420 13.97 12.41 0.72
CA LYS A 420 14.96 13.22 1.49
C LYS A 420 14.44 14.56 1.99
N SER A 421 13.35 15.06 1.41
CA SER A 421 12.65 16.24 1.90
C SER A 421 11.70 15.95 3.06
N ALA A 422 11.38 14.69 3.33
CA ALA A 422 10.61 14.30 4.52
C ALA A 422 11.48 14.59 5.75
N LYS A 423 10.97 15.40 6.67
CA LYS A 423 11.65 15.84 7.89
C LYS A 423 11.78 14.73 8.95
N ASP A 424 12.00 13.49 8.54
CA ASP A 424 12.29 12.43 9.49
C ASP A 424 13.75 12.56 9.94
N THR A 425 13.97 13.19 11.10
CA THR A 425 15.30 13.46 11.65
C THR A 425 16.06 12.18 12.03
N PHE A 426 15.40 11.03 12.08
CA PHE A 426 16.03 9.72 12.32
C PHE A 426 16.59 9.09 11.05
N ALA A 427 16.25 9.59 9.89
CA ALA A 427 16.58 9.01 8.60
C ALA A 427 17.96 9.34 8.02
N PRO A 428 18.48 10.58 8.06
CA PRO A 428 19.71 10.90 7.34
C PRO A 428 20.92 10.17 7.94
N GLY A 429 21.55 9.30 7.18
CA GLY A 429 22.74 8.54 7.55
C GLY A 429 22.49 7.18 8.21
N LYS A 430 21.25 6.81 8.53
CA LYS A 430 20.88 5.49 9.07
C LYS A 430 20.29 4.54 8.02
N TYR A 431 19.98 5.05 6.84
CA TYR A 431 19.33 4.29 5.78
C TYR A 431 20.13 3.07 5.30
N THR A 432 21.46 3.18 5.18
CA THR A 432 22.32 2.04 4.86
C THR A 432 22.16 0.86 5.82
N THR A 433 21.69 1.13 7.03
CA THR A 433 21.39 0.09 8.03
C THR A 433 20.10 -0.64 7.69
N TYR A 434 19.10 0.07 7.17
CA TYR A 434 17.78 -0.50 6.84
C TYR A 434 17.84 -1.37 5.59
N SER A 435 18.60 -0.96 4.57
CA SER A 435 18.84 -1.76 3.36
C SER A 435 19.58 -3.07 3.62
N GLN A 436 20.15 -3.25 4.83
CA GLN A 436 20.83 -4.49 5.22
C GLN A 436 19.88 -5.59 5.70
N THR A 437 18.57 -5.34 5.85
CA THR A 437 17.63 -6.33 6.38
C THR A 437 17.69 -7.69 5.67
N PRO A 438 17.66 -7.76 4.32
CA PRO A 438 17.81 -9.04 3.62
C PRO A 438 19.17 -9.70 3.89
N THR A 439 20.24 -8.91 3.98
CA THR A 439 21.59 -9.39 4.27
C THR A 439 21.69 -9.97 5.70
N ILE A 440 21.05 -9.33 6.67
CA ILE A 440 21.02 -9.82 8.06
C ILE A 440 20.18 -11.09 8.15
N ALA A 441 19.02 -11.13 7.49
CA ALA A 441 18.21 -12.33 7.39
C ALA A 441 19.01 -13.51 6.85
N ALA A 442 19.76 -13.30 5.75
CA ALA A 442 20.63 -14.33 5.17
C ALA A 442 21.73 -14.77 6.15
N LYS A 443 22.35 -13.86 6.92
CA LYS A 443 23.35 -14.20 7.96
C LYS A 443 22.76 -15.00 9.13
N LEU A 444 21.47 -14.84 9.41
CA LEU A 444 20.72 -15.64 10.37
C LEU A 444 20.29 -17.00 9.80
N GLY A 445 20.48 -17.23 8.49
CA GLY A 445 19.94 -18.39 7.78
C GLY A 445 18.43 -18.33 7.56
N ALA A 446 17.84 -17.15 7.68
CA ALA A 446 16.42 -16.89 7.59
C ALA A 446 16.03 -16.43 6.19
N LYS A 447 14.78 -16.70 5.79
CA LYS A 447 14.14 -16.17 4.58
C LYS A 447 13.69 -14.74 4.85
N TYR A 448 13.94 -13.83 3.90
CA TYR A 448 13.41 -12.47 3.96
C TYR A 448 12.05 -12.42 3.24
N ILE A 449 11.06 -11.81 3.87
CA ILE A 449 9.69 -11.79 3.41
C ILE A 449 9.15 -10.37 3.52
N VAL A 450 8.61 -9.86 2.41
CA VAL A 450 7.83 -8.62 2.37
C VAL A 450 6.34 -9.00 2.46
N PRO A 451 5.68 -8.76 3.60
CA PRO A 451 4.26 -9.11 3.74
C PRO A 451 3.38 -8.04 3.08
N HIS A 452 2.20 -8.48 2.56
CA HIS A 452 1.20 -7.62 1.94
C HIS A 452 -0.13 -7.64 2.68
N VAL A 453 -0.92 -6.57 2.51
CA VAL A 453 -2.25 -6.47 3.12
C VAL A 453 -3.15 -7.61 2.65
N GLY A 454 -3.90 -8.18 3.59
CA GLY A 454 -4.80 -9.30 3.33
C GLY A 454 -4.13 -10.66 3.33
N GLN A 455 -2.80 -10.73 3.36
CA GLN A 455 -2.11 -12.00 3.55
C GLN A 455 -2.37 -12.57 4.95
N VAL A 456 -2.55 -13.86 4.98
CA VAL A 456 -2.75 -14.66 6.19
C VAL A 456 -1.68 -15.73 6.27
N TRP A 457 -0.83 -15.63 7.29
CA TRP A 457 0.27 -16.57 7.55
C TRP A 457 -0.05 -17.44 8.75
N TRP A 458 0.02 -18.76 8.60
CA TRP A 458 -0.11 -19.71 9.71
C TRP A 458 1.27 -20.13 10.21
N ILE A 459 1.62 -19.72 11.42
CA ILE A 459 2.93 -19.99 12.03
C ILE A 459 2.69 -20.65 13.40
N GLY A 460 3.18 -21.86 13.60
CA GLY A 460 3.13 -22.57 14.89
C GLY A 460 1.73 -22.69 15.51
N GLY A 461 0.68 -22.77 14.67
CA GLY A 461 -0.72 -22.87 15.11
C GLY A 461 -1.44 -21.53 15.29
N THR A 462 -0.73 -20.42 15.20
CA THR A 462 -1.29 -19.07 15.29
C THR A 462 -1.42 -18.46 13.90
N LYS A 463 -2.53 -17.79 13.66
CA LYS A 463 -2.80 -17.06 12.42
C LYS A 463 -2.31 -15.62 12.56
N PHE A 464 -1.55 -15.13 11.58
CA PHE A 464 -1.08 -13.75 11.45
C PHE A 464 -1.76 -13.12 10.25
N GLU A 465 -2.60 -12.12 10.46
CA GLU A 465 -3.37 -11.38 9.44
C GLU A 465 -2.76 -9.99 9.27
N PHE A 466 -2.16 -9.70 8.12
CA PHE A 466 -1.59 -8.39 7.84
C PHE A 466 -2.69 -7.43 7.37
N LEU A 467 -2.93 -6.37 8.15
CA LEU A 467 -4.02 -5.41 7.94
C LEU A 467 -3.52 -4.10 7.33
N TYR A 468 -2.26 -3.77 7.52
CA TYR A 468 -1.64 -2.59 6.93
C TYR A 468 -0.16 -2.85 6.66
N THR A 469 0.26 -2.45 5.48
CA THR A 469 1.66 -2.37 5.05
C THR A 469 1.84 -1.09 4.24
N LEU A 470 3.08 -0.81 3.80
CA LEU A 470 3.42 0.41 3.09
C LEU A 470 2.55 0.70 1.85
N GLU A 471 2.18 -0.34 1.09
CA GLU A 471 1.36 -0.19 -0.11
C GLU A 471 -0.03 0.41 0.15
N SER A 472 -0.56 0.31 1.39
CA SER A 472 -1.83 0.95 1.75
C SER A 472 -1.77 2.48 1.73
N PHE A 473 -0.57 3.05 1.81
CA PHE A 473 -0.38 4.49 1.80
C PHE A 473 -0.12 5.05 0.40
N LEU A 474 0.37 4.22 -0.51
CA LEU A 474 0.63 4.62 -1.88
C LEU A 474 -0.64 5.10 -2.60
N PRO A 475 -0.54 6.07 -3.52
CA PRO A 475 0.68 6.75 -4.01
C PRO A 475 1.12 7.96 -3.16
N ARG A 476 0.58 8.12 -1.95
CA ARG A 476 0.89 9.26 -1.08
C ARG A 476 2.33 9.19 -0.61
N THR A 477 2.99 10.35 -0.53
CA THR A 477 4.31 10.48 0.08
C THR A 477 4.23 10.32 1.59
N THR A 478 5.00 9.39 2.16
CA THR A 478 5.00 9.18 3.60
C THR A 478 5.79 10.27 4.33
N PRO A 479 5.24 10.84 5.42
CA PRO A 479 5.92 11.89 6.17
C PRO A 479 7.01 11.35 7.12
N THR A 480 6.91 10.07 7.55
CA THR A 480 7.83 9.44 8.51
C THR A 480 7.89 7.93 8.30
N PHE A 481 8.94 7.28 8.84
CA PHE A 481 9.03 5.81 8.86
C PHE A 481 7.95 5.13 9.71
N ASN A 482 7.34 5.82 10.69
CA ASN A 482 6.20 5.29 11.43
C ASN A 482 5.03 4.93 10.49
N THR A 483 4.92 5.63 9.36
CA THR A 483 3.90 5.33 8.34
C THR A 483 4.15 3.98 7.65
N CYS A 484 5.36 3.41 7.76
CA CYS A 484 5.67 2.06 7.27
C CYS A 484 5.32 0.95 8.26
N SER A 485 4.83 1.28 9.47
CA SER A 485 4.56 0.29 10.51
C SER A 485 3.65 -0.82 10.00
N LEU A 486 4.15 -2.06 10.00
CA LEU A 486 3.30 -3.22 9.78
C LEU A 486 2.25 -3.29 10.89
N ILE A 487 0.98 -3.31 10.52
CA ILE A 487 -0.11 -3.55 11.46
C ILE A 487 -0.70 -4.91 11.15
N PHE A 488 -0.73 -5.77 12.14
CA PHE A 488 -1.25 -7.12 11.98
C PHE A 488 -2.01 -7.58 13.22
N ARG A 489 -2.91 -8.51 13.00
CA ARG A 489 -3.64 -9.18 14.07
C ARG A 489 -3.21 -10.64 14.15
N THR A 490 -2.91 -11.12 15.36
CA THR A 490 -2.74 -12.54 15.59
C THR A 490 -4.04 -13.16 16.12
N VAL A 491 -4.34 -14.38 15.71
CA VAL A 491 -5.49 -15.13 16.17
C VAL A 491 -5.03 -16.49 16.65
N THR A 492 -5.24 -16.75 17.94
CA THR A 492 -5.00 -18.05 18.57
C THR A 492 -6.35 -18.66 18.91
N THR A 493 -6.62 -19.86 18.39
CA THR A 493 -7.88 -20.56 18.64
C THR A 493 -7.68 -21.56 19.77
N ASP A 494 -8.52 -21.52 20.80
CA ASP A 494 -8.47 -22.46 21.89
C ASP A 494 -9.07 -23.83 21.53
N LYS A 495 -8.98 -24.80 22.45
CA LYS A 495 -9.52 -26.15 22.25
C LYS A 495 -11.05 -26.20 22.13
N SER A 496 -11.76 -25.13 22.51
CA SER A 496 -13.21 -25.01 22.36
C SER A 496 -13.60 -24.41 21.01
N GLY A 497 -12.62 -23.98 20.20
CA GLY A 497 -12.84 -23.30 18.94
C GLY A 497 -13.07 -21.79 19.07
N LYS A 498 -12.81 -21.22 20.25
CA LYS A 498 -12.92 -19.78 20.47
C LYS A 498 -11.61 -19.08 20.09
N ASP A 499 -11.72 -18.06 19.27
CA ASP A 499 -10.61 -17.22 18.88
C ASP A 499 -10.27 -16.20 19.98
N TYR A 500 -8.97 -15.95 20.13
CA TYR A 500 -8.40 -14.91 20.97
C TYR A 500 -7.43 -14.08 20.14
N THR A 501 -7.60 -12.77 20.15
CA THR A 501 -7.02 -11.86 19.17
C THR A 501 -6.11 -10.83 19.81
N VAL A 502 -4.91 -10.63 19.21
CA VAL A 502 -3.97 -9.58 19.61
C VAL A 502 -3.69 -8.69 18.41
N MET A 503 -3.90 -7.39 18.58
CA MET A 503 -3.57 -6.37 17.57
C MET A 503 -2.18 -5.78 17.88
N VAL A 504 -1.27 -5.91 16.95
CA VAL A 504 0.05 -5.26 16.97
C VAL A 504 0.02 -4.10 15.99
N THR A 505 0.28 -2.90 16.48
CA THR A 505 0.16 -1.65 15.74
C THR A 505 1.50 -0.99 15.43
N GLY A 506 2.62 -1.51 15.98
CA GLY A 506 3.92 -0.86 15.91
C GLY A 506 3.80 0.61 16.35
N ASP A 507 4.34 1.51 15.55
CA ASP A 507 4.22 2.96 15.74
C ASP A 507 3.20 3.60 14.78
N GLY A 508 2.14 2.85 14.47
CA GLY A 508 1.08 3.29 13.57
C GLY A 508 0.65 4.72 13.83
N THR A 509 0.78 5.56 12.80
CA THR A 509 0.42 6.99 12.86
C THR A 509 -1.08 7.20 12.84
N GLY A 510 -1.55 8.41 13.11
CA GLY A 510 -2.95 8.77 12.95
C GLY A 510 -3.47 8.46 11.54
N TYR A 511 -2.65 8.63 10.51
CA TYR A 511 -3.01 8.30 9.12
C TYR A 511 -3.17 6.79 8.91
N THR A 512 -2.19 5.99 9.33
CA THR A 512 -2.22 4.53 9.15
C THR A 512 -3.36 3.89 9.93
N MET A 513 -3.58 4.36 11.16
CA MET A 513 -4.67 3.91 12.00
C MET A 513 -6.05 4.32 11.48
N GLN A 514 -6.15 5.49 10.82
CA GLN A 514 -7.38 5.89 10.15
C GLN A 514 -7.66 5.00 8.93
N ILE A 515 -6.62 4.68 8.12
CA ILE A 515 -6.77 3.77 6.97
C ILE A 515 -7.34 2.42 7.41
N ILE A 516 -6.76 1.78 8.43
CA ILE A 516 -7.29 0.48 8.89
C ILE A 516 -8.71 0.62 9.49
N ALA A 517 -9.00 1.74 10.16
CA ALA A 517 -10.34 1.99 10.70
C ALA A 517 -11.40 2.13 9.60
N ASP A 518 -11.05 2.78 8.49
CA ASP A 518 -11.93 2.94 7.34
C ASP A 518 -12.07 1.65 6.54
N THR A 519 -10.98 0.88 6.42
CA THR A 519 -10.93 -0.37 5.65
C THR A 519 -11.68 -1.50 6.36
N PHE A 520 -11.39 -1.73 7.65
CA PHE A 520 -11.85 -2.93 8.36
C PHE A 520 -12.99 -2.67 9.35
N GLY A 521 -13.24 -1.41 9.74
CA GLY A 521 -14.36 -1.04 10.59
C GLY A 521 -14.45 -1.88 11.87
N LYS A 522 -15.65 -2.44 12.13
CA LYS A 522 -15.93 -3.24 13.34
C LYS A 522 -15.11 -4.54 13.42
N ALA A 523 -14.56 -5.02 12.33
CA ALA A 523 -13.72 -6.23 12.33
C ALA A 523 -12.36 -6.01 12.98
N LEU A 524 -11.98 -4.77 13.29
CA LEU A 524 -10.80 -4.46 14.10
C LEU A 524 -10.94 -4.87 15.57
N LYS A 525 -12.13 -5.26 16.03
CA LYS A 525 -12.29 -5.70 17.42
C LYS A 525 -11.27 -6.77 17.78
N CYS A 526 -10.59 -6.58 18.92
CA CYS A 526 -9.56 -7.49 19.43
C CYS A 526 -9.62 -7.59 20.96
N ASP A 527 -9.01 -8.64 21.52
CA ASP A 527 -8.96 -8.84 22.97
C ASP A 527 -7.81 -8.05 23.60
N VAL A 528 -6.68 -8.00 22.91
CA VAL A 528 -5.46 -7.31 23.35
C VAL A 528 -5.02 -6.33 22.25
N VAL A 529 -4.56 -5.15 22.64
CA VAL A 529 -3.90 -4.20 21.72
C VAL A 529 -2.54 -3.78 22.28
N GLN A 530 -1.51 -3.74 21.44
CA GLN A 530 -0.29 -3.00 21.72
C GLN A 530 -0.53 -1.54 21.33
N LEU A 531 -0.32 -0.61 22.26
CA LEU A 531 -0.56 0.82 22.04
C LEU A 531 0.43 1.39 21.03
N ALA A 532 -0.10 2.04 20.00
CA ALA A 532 0.69 2.58 18.91
C ALA A 532 1.64 3.70 19.36
N HIS A 533 2.86 3.71 18.81
CA HIS A 533 3.86 4.77 18.96
C HIS A 533 4.14 5.12 20.43
N HIS A 534 4.21 4.12 21.30
CA HIS A 534 4.41 4.27 22.76
C HIS A 534 3.44 5.24 23.42
N GLY A 535 2.29 5.55 22.77
CA GLY A 535 1.35 6.58 23.20
C GLY A 535 1.77 8.01 22.85
N SER A 536 2.84 8.21 22.09
CA SER A 536 3.37 9.53 21.74
C SER A 536 2.49 10.28 20.74
N ILE A 537 2.45 11.61 20.90
CA ILE A 537 1.96 12.56 19.90
C ILE A 537 3.11 13.48 19.54
N THR A 538 3.78 13.24 18.42
CA THR A 538 4.84 14.11 17.94
C THR A 538 4.45 14.77 16.61
N SER A 539 4.51 16.09 16.56
CA SER A 539 4.45 16.91 15.34
C SER A 539 3.26 16.60 14.38
N GLY A 540 2.05 16.37 14.92
CA GLY A 540 0.88 15.99 14.12
C GLY A 540 0.79 14.49 13.79
N ASN A 541 1.73 13.71 14.27
CA ASN A 541 1.82 12.25 14.09
C ASN A 541 1.41 11.57 15.40
N SER A 542 0.10 11.57 15.69
CA SER A 542 -0.42 10.88 16.87
C SER A 542 -0.23 9.36 16.74
N GLY A 543 0.16 8.70 17.83
CA GLY A 543 0.09 7.24 17.92
C GLY A 543 -1.37 6.79 17.98
N GLY A 544 -1.92 6.40 16.85
CA GLY A 544 -3.30 5.96 16.76
C GLY A 544 -4.34 7.06 16.53
N THR A 545 -5.59 6.68 16.44
CA THR A 545 -6.75 7.57 16.38
C THR A 545 -7.84 7.08 17.34
N GLN A 546 -8.64 8.01 17.86
CA GLN A 546 -9.79 7.68 18.69
C GLN A 546 -10.71 6.66 18.00
N LYS A 547 -11.01 6.86 16.71
CA LYS A 547 -11.88 5.97 15.93
C LYS A 547 -11.35 4.54 15.88
N ALA A 548 -10.05 4.35 15.61
CA ALA A 548 -9.45 3.03 15.54
C ALA A 548 -9.55 2.31 16.90
N TYR A 549 -9.22 2.98 17.99
CA TYR A 549 -9.29 2.40 19.33
C TYR A 549 -10.71 2.10 19.77
N GLU A 550 -11.69 2.96 19.43
CA GLU A 550 -13.11 2.68 19.68
C GLU A 550 -13.63 1.46 18.92
N LEU A 551 -13.08 1.19 17.72
CA LEU A 551 -13.39 -0.01 16.93
C LEU A 551 -12.71 -1.27 17.49
N MET A 552 -11.47 -1.15 17.95
CA MET A 552 -10.71 -2.26 18.53
C MET A 552 -11.29 -2.74 19.86
N LYS A 553 -11.75 -1.86 20.71
CA LYS A 553 -12.38 -2.16 22.02
C LYS A 553 -11.66 -3.27 22.80
N PRO A 554 -10.35 -3.17 23.06
CA PRO A 554 -9.60 -4.22 23.73
C PRO A 554 -10.02 -4.37 25.19
N SER A 555 -9.89 -5.60 25.72
CA SER A 555 -9.99 -5.86 27.17
C SER A 555 -8.65 -5.69 27.86
N VAL A 556 -7.55 -5.79 27.13
CA VAL A 556 -6.18 -5.66 27.64
C VAL A 556 -5.40 -4.68 26.76
N LEU A 557 -4.70 -3.75 27.38
CA LEU A 557 -3.80 -2.81 26.74
C LEU A 557 -2.36 -3.12 27.16
N LEU A 558 -1.51 -3.39 26.17
CA LEU A 558 -0.07 -3.49 26.33
C LEU A 558 0.57 -2.18 25.91
N TRP A 559 1.24 -1.51 26.84
CA TRP A 559 1.85 -0.21 26.61
C TRP A 559 3.37 -0.29 26.73
N PRO A 560 4.11 -0.34 25.61
CA PRO A 560 5.57 -0.40 25.59
C PRO A 560 6.17 1.00 25.82
N VAL A 561 6.26 1.44 27.07
CA VAL A 561 6.72 2.78 27.43
C VAL A 561 7.49 2.75 28.75
N GLY A 562 8.63 3.46 28.80
CA GLY A 562 9.40 3.63 30.02
C GLY A 562 8.84 4.75 30.93
N ASP A 563 9.32 4.78 32.19
CA ASP A 563 8.83 5.63 33.27
C ASP A 563 8.78 7.12 32.90
N GLN A 564 9.88 7.62 32.36
CA GLN A 564 10.01 9.03 32.05
C GLN A 564 9.05 9.44 30.92
N HIS A 565 9.02 8.63 29.87
CA HIS A 565 8.15 8.92 28.72
C HIS A 565 6.67 8.75 29.07
N TYR A 566 6.34 7.73 29.85
CA TYR A 566 4.98 7.50 30.32
C TYR A 566 4.40 8.73 31.03
N SER A 567 5.18 9.36 31.93
CA SER A 567 4.74 10.55 32.65
C SER A 567 4.35 11.70 31.72
N THR A 568 4.93 11.75 30.52
CA THR A 568 4.66 12.74 29.48
C THR A 568 3.47 12.39 28.61
N VAL A 569 3.35 11.10 28.21
CA VAL A 569 2.35 10.69 27.20
C VAL A 569 1.03 10.20 27.77
N LYS A 570 0.97 9.87 29.07
CA LYS A 570 -0.25 9.36 29.72
C LYS A 570 -1.46 10.29 29.60
N GLU A 571 -1.22 11.60 29.56
CA GLU A 571 -2.26 12.62 29.51
C GLU A 571 -2.79 12.89 28.10
N TYR A 572 -2.24 12.25 27.07
CA TYR A 572 -2.70 12.50 25.70
C TYR A 572 -4.11 11.92 25.45
N THR A 573 -4.96 12.71 24.82
CA THR A 573 -6.39 12.47 24.66
C THR A 573 -6.71 11.10 24.05
N TYR A 574 -5.93 10.63 23.08
CA TYR A 574 -6.16 9.32 22.45
C TYR A 574 -5.86 8.16 23.38
N ASN A 575 -4.88 8.31 24.26
CA ASN A 575 -4.54 7.30 25.24
C ASN A 575 -5.66 7.18 26.29
N HIS A 576 -6.26 8.29 26.70
CA HIS A 576 -7.39 8.29 27.62
C HIS A 576 -8.60 7.48 27.15
N VAL A 577 -8.86 7.48 25.84
CA VAL A 577 -9.97 6.68 25.27
C VAL A 577 -9.82 5.19 25.59
N LEU A 578 -8.60 4.70 25.67
CA LEU A 578 -8.32 3.29 25.93
C LEU A 578 -8.44 2.91 27.42
N TYR A 579 -8.04 3.77 28.33
CA TYR A 579 -8.00 3.46 29.76
C TYR A 579 -8.88 4.37 30.64
N ASP A 580 -9.69 5.23 30.05
CA ASP A 580 -10.68 5.99 30.80
C ASP A 580 -11.64 5.03 31.51
N SER A 581 -11.83 5.21 32.81
CA SER A 581 -12.78 4.43 33.61
C SER A 581 -14.22 4.47 33.07
N ARG A 582 -14.52 5.39 32.17
CA ARG A 582 -15.79 5.48 31.43
C ARG A 582 -15.87 4.51 30.25
N ASN A 583 -14.77 3.85 29.86
CA ASN A 583 -14.80 2.80 28.85
C ASN A 583 -15.17 1.45 29.49
N PRO A 584 -16.43 0.98 29.38
CA PRO A 584 -16.89 -0.23 30.07
C PRO A 584 -16.24 -1.53 29.54
N ASN A 585 -15.50 -1.46 28.43
CA ASN A 585 -14.84 -2.62 27.84
C ASN A 585 -13.39 -2.77 28.28
N PHE A 586 -12.83 -1.74 28.93
CA PHE A 586 -11.43 -1.75 29.38
C PHE A 586 -11.31 -2.49 30.73
N ALA A 587 -10.51 -3.54 30.76
CA ALA A 587 -10.32 -4.33 31.97
C ALA A 587 -8.92 -4.21 32.58
N GLU A 588 -7.87 -4.20 31.79
CA GLU A 588 -6.50 -4.28 32.27
C GLU A 588 -5.52 -3.48 31.43
N LEU A 589 -4.62 -2.76 32.11
CA LEU A 589 -3.50 -2.04 31.54
C LEU A 589 -2.18 -2.62 32.04
N TYR A 590 -1.27 -2.92 31.12
CA TYR A 590 0.10 -3.36 31.42
C TYR A 590 1.10 -2.43 30.76
N ILE A 591 2.04 -1.95 31.55
CA ILE A 591 3.15 -1.08 31.10
C ILE A 591 4.45 -1.87 31.21
N ALA A 592 5.15 -2.05 30.08
CA ALA A 592 6.48 -2.58 30.04
C ALA A 592 7.50 -1.43 30.02
N GLY A 593 8.66 -1.65 30.65
CA GLY A 593 9.68 -0.62 30.82
C GLY A 593 9.49 0.24 32.05
N TRP A 594 8.34 0.22 32.71
CA TRP A 594 8.17 0.82 34.03
C TRP A 594 8.99 0.00 35.05
N GLN A 595 10.07 0.60 35.58
CA GLN A 595 10.98 -0.09 36.51
C GLN A 595 11.48 -1.46 36.00
N GLY A 596 11.73 -1.61 34.70
CA GLY A 596 12.19 -2.85 34.10
C GLY A 596 11.16 -3.97 34.01
N ASN A 597 9.90 -3.66 34.07
CA ASN A 597 8.83 -4.67 34.07
C ASN A 597 8.67 -5.35 32.72
N THR A 598 8.84 -6.66 32.70
CA THR A 598 8.42 -7.53 31.61
C THR A 598 7.06 -8.14 31.97
N VAL A 599 6.13 -8.17 31.02
CA VAL A 599 4.76 -8.67 31.22
C VAL A 599 4.52 -9.88 30.33
N THR A 600 4.11 -11.00 30.91
CA THR A 600 3.74 -12.22 30.18
C THR A 600 2.27 -12.57 30.44
N ILE A 601 1.54 -12.82 29.35
CA ILE A 601 0.15 -13.31 29.37
C ILE A 601 0.06 -14.63 28.59
N SER A 602 -0.82 -15.52 29.03
CA SER A 602 -1.16 -16.73 28.26
C SER A 602 -2.09 -16.39 27.09
N LEU A 603 -2.08 -17.21 26.05
CA LEU A 603 -3.01 -17.09 24.92
C LEU A 603 -3.79 -18.40 24.77
N PRO A 604 -5.10 -18.43 24.94
CA PRO A 604 -5.97 -17.31 25.36
C PRO A 604 -5.65 -16.78 26.77
N TYR A 605 -5.87 -15.50 26.96
CA TYR A 605 -5.63 -14.84 28.24
C TYR A 605 -6.86 -14.82 29.14
N THR A 606 -6.67 -15.09 30.42
CA THR A 606 -7.68 -14.88 31.46
C THR A 606 -7.34 -13.62 32.24
N LEU A 607 -8.28 -12.70 32.36
CA LEU A 607 -8.06 -11.44 33.08
C LEU A 607 -7.55 -11.67 34.51
N GLY A 608 -6.58 -10.87 34.92
CA GLY A 608 -5.96 -10.95 36.24
C GLY A 608 -4.88 -12.01 36.40
N THR A 609 -4.47 -12.74 35.35
CA THR A 609 -3.49 -13.84 35.43
C THR A 609 -2.12 -13.51 34.85
N ALA A 610 -1.84 -12.24 34.49
CA ALA A 610 -0.52 -11.85 34.03
C ALA A 610 0.51 -11.93 35.17
N ASP A 611 1.77 -12.29 34.82
CA ASP A 611 2.84 -12.44 35.81
C ASP A 611 3.18 -11.15 36.53
N ARG A 612 3.05 -10.00 35.87
CA ARG A 612 3.25 -8.68 36.49
C ARG A 612 2.16 -7.71 36.09
N LYS A 613 1.54 -7.12 37.08
CA LYS A 613 0.49 -6.11 36.92
C LYS A 613 0.97 -4.80 37.52
N VAL A 614 1.18 -3.83 36.64
CA VAL A 614 1.28 -2.44 37.09
C VAL A 614 -0.10 -1.83 36.92
N VAL A 615 -0.85 -1.69 38.00
CA VAL A 615 -2.08 -0.92 38.00
C VAL A 615 -1.65 0.53 38.06
N VAL A 616 -1.85 1.25 36.95
CA VAL A 616 -1.78 2.70 36.98
C VAL A 616 -3.05 3.18 37.65
N GLU A 617 -2.93 3.76 38.85
CA GLU A 617 -4.06 4.42 39.47
C GLU A 617 -4.53 5.55 38.55
N PRO A 618 -5.82 5.64 38.28
CA PRO A 618 -6.40 6.62 37.36
C PRO A 618 -6.13 8.08 37.76
#